data_9f67ec058a1b4e20f51da82e4466d2ec
#
_entry.id   9f67ec058a1b4e20f51da82e4466d2ec
#
_cell.length_a   1.000
_cell.length_b   1.000
_cell.length_c   1.000
_cell.angle_alpha   90.00
_cell.angle_beta   90.00
_cell.angle_gamma   90.00
#
_symmetry.space_group_name_H-M   'P 1'
#
loop_
_entity.id
_entity.type
_entity.pdbx_description
1 polymer ?
#
loop_
_entity_poly.entity_id
_entity_poly.type
_entity_poly.pdbx_seq_one_letter_code
_entity_poly.pdbx_strand_id
1 'polypeptide(L)'
;MQPCDLIGRVHSLESFGSVDGPGVRFVVFLQGCALRCKYCHNPETWADGGEEWTPEQLFQRVYRYRNYWGRKGGITGSGGEPLRQMDFVTKFFQLARAKGVHTALDTAGEPFRPDDPAYLAKFDTLMQSTSLVILDLKEID
;
A
#
# COMPACT_ATOMS: atom_id res chain seq x y z
N MET A 1 16.42 -2.03 19.85
CA MET A 1 15.66 -2.08 19.49
C MET A 1 15.51 -1.87 18.44
N GLN A 2 15.36 -2.23 17.91
CA GLN A 2 15.08 -1.99 17.06
C GLN A 2 14.22 -1.59 16.83
N PRO A 3 14.44 -1.25 16.96
CA PRO A 3 13.46 -0.74 17.00
C PRO A 3 12.72 -0.57 16.09
N CYS A 4 12.55 -0.19 15.98
CA CYS A 4 11.64 0.21 15.21
C CYS A 4 11.54 -0.56 14.08
N ASP A 5 11.22 -1.72 14.26
CA ASP A 5 10.77 -2.49 13.20
C ASP A 5 9.60 -1.83 12.61
N LEU A 6 9.67 -1.62 11.35
CA LEU A 6 8.59 -1.00 10.64
C LEU A 6 7.48 -2.04 10.49
N ILE A 7 6.36 -1.75 11.10
CA ILE A 7 5.24 -2.68 11.09
C ILE A 7 4.08 -2.04 10.34
N GLY A 8 3.53 -2.77 9.39
CA GLY A 8 2.33 -2.35 8.71
C GLY A 8 1.16 -3.21 9.12
N ARG A 9 -0.03 -2.63 9.03
CA ARG A 9 -1.25 -3.34 9.33
C ARG A 9 -1.97 -3.61 8.04
N VAL A 10 -2.21 -4.88 7.79
CA VAL A 10 -2.78 -5.35 6.54
C VAL A 10 -4.15 -5.94 6.81
N HIS A 11 -5.15 -5.45 6.11
CA HIS A 11 -6.50 -5.95 6.25
C HIS A 11 -6.66 -7.29 5.55
N SER A 12 -6.23 -7.35 4.30
CA SER A 12 -6.40 -8.57 3.52
C SER A 12 -5.44 -8.58 2.35
N LEU A 13 -5.32 -9.73 1.75
CA LEU A 13 -4.46 -9.96 0.59
C LEU A 13 -5.30 -10.61 -0.51
N GLU A 14 -5.09 -10.13 -1.73
CA GLU A 14 -5.78 -10.67 -2.89
C GLU A 14 -4.72 -11.10 -3.91
N SER A 15 -4.58 -12.40 -4.14
CA SER A 15 -3.46 -12.88 -4.95
C SER A 15 -3.66 -12.74 -6.45
N PHE A 16 -4.88 -12.55 -6.92
CA PHE A 16 -5.14 -12.50 -8.36
C PHE A 16 -6.01 -11.32 -8.75
N GLY A 17 -5.65 -10.13 -8.28
CA GLY A 17 -6.38 -8.95 -8.66
C GLY A 17 -6.15 -8.60 -10.12
N SER A 18 -7.17 -8.09 -10.78
CA SER A 18 -7.05 -7.74 -12.18
C SER A 18 -7.60 -6.36 -12.49
N VAL A 19 -8.08 -5.63 -11.49
CA VAL A 19 -8.65 -4.30 -11.74
C VAL A 19 -7.86 -3.18 -11.08
N ASP A 20 -6.84 -3.51 -10.30
CA ASP A 20 -6.09 -2.52 -9.55
C ASP A 20 -4.73 -2.27 -10.16
N GLY A 21 -4.67 -2.19 -11.45
CA GLY A 21 -3.45 -1.96 -12.18
C GLY A 21 -3.31 -2.93 -13.33
N PRO A 22 -2.24 -2.80 -14.10
CA PRO A 22 -2.08 -3.64 -15.28
C PRO A 22 -1.72 -5.07 -14.92
N GLY A 23 -2.23 -5.98 -15.70
CA GLY A 23 -1.92 -7.40 -15.56
C GLY A 23 -2.54 -8.01 -14.32
N VAL A 24 -2.10 -9.21 -14.02
CA VAL A 24 -2.50 -9.89 -12.79
C VAL A 24 -1.63 -9.38 -11.67
N ARG A 25 -2.24 -9.02 -10.56
CA ARG A 25 -1.52 -8.37 -9.49
C ARG A 25 -1.84 -8.99 -8.15
N PHE A 26 -0.87 -8.91 -7.27
CA PHE A 26 -1.10 -9.24 -5.87
C PHE A 26 -1.45 -7.92 -5.17
N VAL A 27 -2.64 -7.84 -4.63
CA VAL A 27 -3.13 -6.61 -4.03
C VAL A 27 -3.05 -6.74 -2.51
N VAL A 28 -2.41 -5.76 -1.90
CA VAL A 28 -2.31 -5.67 -0.44
C VAL A 28 -3.28 -4.59 0.00
N PHE A 29 -4.30 -5.00 0.73
CA PHE A 29 -5.29 -4.06 1.26
C PHE A 29 -4.88 -3.70 2.68
N LEU A 30 -4.47 -2.46 2.86
CA LEU A 30 -3.98 -2.00 4.14
C LEU A 30 -5.13 -1.69 5.07
N GLN A 31 -4.89 -1.90 6.35
CA GLN A 31 -5.89 -1.63 7.37
C GLN A 31 -5.95 -0.14 7.63
N GLY A 32 -7.14 0.32 7.93
CA GLY A 32 -7.29 1.69 8.33
C GLY A 32 -7.87 2.57 7.27
N CYS A 33 -8.46 3.63 7.70
CA CYS A 33 -9.14 4.56 6.84
C CYS A 33 -8.87 5.95 7.36
N ALA A 34 -8.69 6.90 6.46
CA ALA A 34 -8.41 8.27 6.85
C ALA A 34 -9.52 8.86 7.68
N LEU A 35 -10.75 8.48 7.40
CA LEU A 35 -11.91 9.02 8.09
C LEU A 35 -12.54 8.00 9.00
N ARG A 36 -11.75 7.25 9.67
CA ARG A 36 -12.21 6.10 10.44
C ARG A 36 -13.21 6.43 11.53
N CYS A 37 -13.31 7.64 11.93
CA CYS A 37 -14.06 7.96 13.11
C CYS A 37 -15.55 7.85 12.91
N LYS A 38 -16.12 8.74 12.12
CA LYS A 38 -17.56 8.88 12.07
C LYS A 38 -18.21 8.11 10.95
N TYR A 39 -17.52 8.00 9.85
CA TYR A 39 -18.15 7.52 8.64
C TYR A 39 -17.90 6.06 8.38
N CYS A 40 -17.08 5.43 9.17
CA CYS A 40 -16.82 4.03 9.01
C CYS A 40 -17.71 3.23 9.94
N HIS A 41 -18.62 2.46 9.38
CA HIS A 41 -19.55 1.68 10.18
C HIS A 41 -19.04 0.31 10.51
N ASN A 42 -17.85 -0.02 10.03
CA ASN A 42 -17.28 -1.32 10.29
C ASN A 42 -16.09 -1.15 11.22
N PRO A 43 -16.28 -1.35 12.52
CA PRO A 43 -15.18 -1.13 13.45
C PRO A 43 -13.99 -2.03 13.18
N GLU A 44 -14.19 -3.13 12.51
CA GLU A 44 -13.08 -4.02 12.21
C GLU A 44 -12.09 -3.41 11.25
N THR A 45 -12.50 -2.41 10.48
CA THR A 45 -11.57 -1.79 9.54
C THR A 45 -10.77 -0.68 10.17
N TRP A 46 -11.16 -0.17 11.32
CA TRP A 46 -10.42 0.94 11.92
C TRP A 46 -10.00 0.71 13.35
N ALA A 47 -10.41 -0.36 13.94
CA ALA A 47 -9.89 -0.69 15.25
C ALA A 47 -8.51 -1.26 15.08
N ASP A 48 -8.07 -1.99 16.01
CA ASP A 48 -6.76 -2.60 15.95
C ASP A 48 -6.69 -3.79 15.05
N GLY A 49 -7.62 -3.92 14.16
CA GLY A 49 -7.69 -5.07 13.32
C GLY A 49 -6.57 -5.15 12.32
N GLY A 50 -6.64 -6.16 11.50
CA GLY A 50 -5.63 -6.41 10.52
C GLY A 50 -4.47 -7.18 11.09
N GLU A 51 -3.67 -7.69 10.20
CA GLU A 51 -2.49 -8.44 10.59
C GLU A 51 -1.28 -7.53 10.55
N GLU A 52 -0.36 -7.76 11.45
CA GLU A 52 0.86 -7.00 11.48
C GLU A 52 1.92 -7.73 10.69
N TRP A 53 2.58 -6.99 9.81
CA TRP A 53 3.61 -7.52 8.94
C TRP A 53 4.79 -6.57 8.94
N THR A 54 6.00 -7.10 8.88
CA THR A 54 7.13 -6.28 8.45
C THR A 54 7.13 -6.25 6.93
N PRO A 55 7.74 -5.24 6.31
CA PRO A 55 7.79 -5.20 4.85
C PRO A 55 8.48 -6.44 4.28
N GLU A 56 9.49 -6.92 4.95
CA GLU A 56 10.23 -8.09 4.48
C GLU A 56 9.37 -9.35 4.51
N GLN A 57 8.63 -9.55 5.58
CA GLN A 57 7.74 -10.70 5.68
C GLN A 57 6.66 -10.65 4.62
N LEU A 58 6.09 -9.47 4.43
CA LEU A 58 5.04 -9.32 3.45
C LEU A 58 5.58 -9.56 2.05
N PHE A 59 6.75 -9.03 1.75
CA PHE A 59 7.31 -9.20 0.43
C PHE A 59 7.62 -10.66 0.15
N GLN A 60 8.13 -11.39 1.14
CA GLN A 60 8.39 -12.81 0.95
C GLN A 60 7.11 -13.56 0.59
N ARG A 61 6.02 -13.24 1.29
CA ARG A 61 4.75 -13.89 1.01
C ARG A 61 4.26 -13.57 -0.39
N VAL A 62 4.31 -12.31 -0.76
CA VAL A 62 3.78 -11.84 -2.02
C VAL A 62 4.62 -12.35 -3.19
N TYR A 63 5.92 -12.37 -3.02
CA TYR A 63 6.83 -12.73 -4.10
C TYR A 63 6.67 -14.19 -4.53
N ARG A 64 6.06 -15.00 -3.71
CA ARG A 64 5.78 -16.38 -4.07
C ARG A 64 4.84 -16.49 -5.27
N TYR A 65 4.12 -15.41 -5.56
CA TYR A 65 3.14 -15.39 -6.65
C TYR A 65 3.70 -14.76 -7.92
N ARG A 66 4.98 -14.49 -7.98
CA ARG A 66 5.56 -13.74 -9.09
C ARG A 66 5.34 -14.37 -10.45
N ASN A 67 5.23 -15.69 -10.48
CA ASN A 67 5.06 -16.38 -11.77
C ASN A 67 3.71 -16.09 -12.43
N TYR A 68 2.76 -15.59 -11.66
CA TYR A 68 1.43 -15.28 -12.19
C TYR A 68 1.33 -13.86 -12.73
N TRP A 69 2.34 -13.03 -12.51
CA TRP A 69 2.23 -11.61 -12.84
C TRP A 69 2.51 -11.32 -14.30
N GLY A 70 3.28 -12.16 -14.95
CA GLY A 70 3.64 -11.91 -16.33
C GLY A 70 4.45 -10.66 -16.48
N ARG A 71 4.37 -10.05 -17.64
CA ARG A 71 5.16 -8.85 -17.90
C ARG A 71 4.53 -7.60 -17.32
N LYS A 72 3.20 -7.56 -17.24
CA LYS A 72 2.51 -6.35 -16.83
C LYS A 72 2.09 -6.36 -15.40
N GLY A 73 2.05 -7.51 -14.78
CA GLY A 73 1.57 -7.63 -13.43
C GLY A 73 2.58 -7.20 -12.41
N GLY A 74 2.20 -7.34 -11.15
CA GLY A 74 3.06 -6.95 -10.05
C GLY A 74 2.29 -6.85 -8.76
N ILE A 75 2.58 -5.80 -7.99
CA ILE A 75 2.03 -5.61 -6.68
C ILE A 75 1.28 -4.28 -6.63
N THR A 76 0.16 -4.26 -5.95
CA THR A 76 -0.61 -3.04 -5.73
C THR A 76 -0.83 -2.85 -4.24
N GLY A 77 -0.53 -1.65 -3.75
CA GLY A 77 -0.91 -1.24 -2.41
C GLY A 77 -2.21 -0.48 -2.46
N SER A 78 -3.20 -0.95 -1.73
CA SER A 78 -4.53 -0.39 -1.78
C SER A 78 -5.14 -0.49 -0.39
N GLY A 79 -6.44 -0.51 -0.30
CA GLY A 79 -7.13 -0.78 0.94
C GLY A 79 -7.67 0.45 1.57
N GLY A 80 -7.44 0.63 2.86
CA GLY A 80 -7.87 1.81 3.56
C GLY A 80 -7.30 3.05 2.90
N GLU A 81 -6.12 3.46 3.31
CA GLU A 81 -5.41 4.53 2.60
C GLU A 81 -3.92 4.28 2.75
N PRO A 82 -3.25 3.84 1.68
CA PRO A 82 -1.83 3.47 1.79
C PRO A 82 -0.95 4.61 2.28
N LEU A 83 -1.31 5.85 1.98
CA LEU A 83 -0.48 6.98 2.42
C LEU A 83 -0.49 7.14 3.94
N ARG A 84 -1.42 6.52 4.62
CA ARG A 84 -1.43 6.52 6.08
C ARG A 84 -0.35 5.61 6.66
N GLN A 85 0.16 4.70 5.87
CA GLN A 85 1.24 3.81 6.28
C GLN A 85 2.41 3.97 5.33
N MET A 86 2.76 5.22 5.05
CA MET A 86 3.67 5.53 3.97
C MET A 86 5.05 4.92 4.15
N ASP A 87 5.56 4.90 5.37
CA ASP A 87 6.89 4.34 5.61
C ASP A 87 6.90 2.84 5.32
N PHE A 88 5.85 2.15 5.72
CA PHE A 88 5.73 0.73 5.48
C PHE A 88 5.64 0.44 3.98
N VAL A 89 4.78 1.17 3.29
CA VAL A 89 4.58 0.95 1.87
C VAL A 89 5.86 1.27 1.10
N THR A 90 6.55 2.33 1.51
CA THR A 90 7.81 2.71 0.86
C THR A 90 8.81 1.57 0.93
N LYS A 91 9.01 1.01 2.11
CA LYS A 91 9.97 -0.07 2.26
C LYS A 91 9.54 -1.30 1.47
N PHE A 92 8.25 -1.61 1.52
CA PHE A 92 7.71 -2.74 0.79
C PHE A 92 7.94 -2.57 -0.71
N PHE A 93 7.66 -1.38 -1.24
CA PHE A 93 7.86 -1.11 -2.66
C PHE A 93 9.34 -1.11 -3.02
N GLN A 94 10.20 -0.64 -2.13
CA GLN A 94 11.63 -0.68 -2.39
C GLN A 94 12.12 -2.12 -2.56
N LEU A 95 11.63 -3.02 -1.72
CA LEU A 95 11.99 -4.42 -1.86
C LEU A 95 11.51 -4.99 -3.19
N ALA A 96 10.31 -4.61 -3.60
CA ALA A 96 9.74 -5.06 -4.86
C ALA A 96 10.55 -4.54 -6.05
N ARG A 97 10.87 -3.25 -6.03
CA ARG A 97 11.62 -2.66 -7.14
C ARG A 97 13.03 -3.25 -7.24
N ALA A 98 13.61 -3.62 -6.11
CA ALA A 98 14.92 -4.26 -6.12
C ALA A 98 14.89 -5.58 -6.88
N LYS A 99 13.73 -6.21 -6.96
CA LYS A 99 13.55 -7.44 -7.70
C LYS A 99 12.93 -7.21 -9.07
N GLY A 100 12.81 -5.95 -9.49
CA GLY A 100 12.24 -5.65 -10.80
C GLY A 100 10.74 -5.81 -10.87
N VAL A 101 10.04 -5.77 -9.75
CA VAL A 101 8.60 -5.97 -9.72
C VAL A 101 7.89 -4.63 -9.88
N HIS A 102 6.89 -4.61 -10.74
CA HIS A 102 6.07 -3.42 -10.97
C HIS A 102 5.26 -3.12 -9.70
N THR A 103 5.22 -1.87 -9.28
CA THR A 103 4.49 -1.46 -8.09
C THR A 103 3.45 -0.41 -8.46
N ALA A 104 2.23 -0.59 -7.97
CA ALA A 104 1.15 0.37 -8.19
C ALA A 104 0.61 0.81 -6.84
N LEU A 105 0.33 2.08 -6.73
CA LEU A 105 -0.24 2.65 -5.52
C LEU A 105 -1.63 3.15 -5.83
N ASP A 106 -2.63 2.60 -5.14
CA ASP A 106 -4.02 2.98 -5.31
C ASP A 106 -4.39 3.83 -4.11
N THR A 107 -4.55 5.12 -4.32
CA THR A 107 -4.76 6.05 -3.21
C THR A 107 -5.80 7.10 -3.58
N ALA A 108 -6.53 7.56 -2.58
CA ALA A 108 -7.42 8.69 -2.76
C ALA A 108 -6.67 10.02 -2.61
N GLY A 109 -5.43 9.96 -2.15
CA GLY A 109 -4.64 11.17 -1.96
C GLY A 109 -5.08 12.02 -0.77
N GLU A 110 -5.94 11.48 0.06
CA GLU A 110 -6.60 12.26 1.09
C GLU A 110 -5.64 12.80 2.14
N PRO A 111 -4.65 12.03 2.62
CA PRO A 111 -3.74 12.60 3.61
C PRO A 111 -2.59 13.40 3.05
N PHE A 112 -2.62 13.73 1.76
CA PHE A 112 -1.50 14.44 1.14
C PHE A 112 -1.33 15.82 1.75
N ARG A 113 -0.11 16.19 2.09
CA ARG A 113 0.19 17.45 2.74
C ARG A 113 1.30 18.19 2.01
N PRO A 114 0.93 18.97 0.99
CA PRO A 114 1.94 19.60 0.13
C PRO A 114 2.75 20.68 0.82
N ASP A 115 2.28 21.19 1.96
CA ASP A 115 2.99 22.25 2.67
C ASP A 115 3.85 21.72 3.83
N ASP A 116 4.03 20.41 3.93
CA ASP A 116 4.84 19.82 4.97
C ASP A 116 6.10 19.23 4.33
N PRO A 117 7.26 19.87 4.51
CA PRO A 117 8.47 19.36 3.83
C PRO A 117 8.87 17.96 4.24
N ALA A 118 8.67 17.60 5.50
CA ALA A 118 9.00 16.24 5.94
C ALA A 118 8.11 15.22 5.27
N TYR A 119 6.84 15.55 5.15
CA TYR A 119 5.90 14.67 4.47
C TYR A 119 6.28 14.52 2.99
N LEU A 120 6.59 15.63 2.34
CA LEU A 120 6.95 15.60 0.93
C LEU A 120 8.20 14.78 0.67
N ALA A 121 9.16 14.83 1.59
CA ALA A 121 10.36 14.03 1.43
C ALA A 121 10.03 12.55 1.46
N LYS A 122 9.15 12.13 2.37
CA LYS A 122 8.73 10.74 2.44
C LYS A 122 7.93 10.34 1.21
N PHE A 123 7.03 11.21 0.78
CA PHE A 123 6.22 10.94 -0.38
C PHE A 123 7.09 10.78 -1.63
N ASP A 124 8.08 11.64 -1.76
CA ASP A 124 9.01 11.56 -2.87
C ASP A 124 9.74 10.22 -2.89
N THR A 125 10.19 9.79 -1.73
CA THR A 125 10.88 8.51 -1.62
C THR A 125 9.96 7.36 -2.04
N LEU A 126 8.70 7.43 -1.63
CA LEU A 126 7.72 6.42 -2.04
C LEU A 126 7.55 6.43 -3.55
N MET A 127 7.45 7.62 -4.14
CA MET A 127 7.23 7.73 -5.57
C MET A 127 8.40 7.15 -6.37
N GLN A 128 9.59 7.24 -5.84
CA GLN A 128 10.75 6.66 -6.52
C GLN A 128 10.64 5.15 -6.66
N SER A 129 9.88 4.51 -5.80
CA SER A 129 9.68 3.07 -5.84
C SER A 129 8.29 2.69 -6.33
N THR A 130 7.55 3.63 -6.86
CA THR A 130 6.19 3.41 -7.34
C THR A 130 6.19 3.49 -8.87
N SER A 131 5.76 2.42 -9.51
CA SER A 131 5.71 2.38 -10.96
C SER A 131 4.50 3.11 -11.52
N LEU A 132 3.38 3.05 -10.79
CA LEU A 132 2.13 3.61 -11.26
C LEU A 132 1.32 4.08 -10.08
N VAL A 133 0.73 5.25 -10.18
CA VAL A 133 -0.19 5.75 -9.16
C VAL A 133 -1.59 5.75 -9.75
N ILE A 134 -2.49 5.08 -9.04
CA ILE A 134 -3.91 5.07 -9.40
C ILE A 134 -4.59 5.99 -8.40
N LEU A 135 -5.05 7.12 -8.88
CA LEU A 135 -5.68 8.09 -8.02
C LEU A 135 -7.18 7.92 -8.11
N ASP A 136 -7.75 7.48 -7.01
CA ASP A 136 -9.17 7.21 -6.93
C ASP A 136 -9.83 8.37 -6.23
N LEU A 137 -10.32 9.31 -7.00
CA LEU A 137 -10.92 10.52 -6.45
C LEU A 137 -12.36 10.24 -6.08
N LYS A 138 -12.66 10.39 -4.81
CA LYS A 138 -14.03 10.19 -4.37
C LYS A 138 -14.85 11.40 -4.74
N GLU A 139 -16.11 11.15 -5.01
CA GLU A 139 -17.03 12.20 -5.29
C GLU A 139 -17.20 13.07 -4.06
N ILE A 140 -17.06 14.35 -4.24
CA ILE A 140 -17.20 15.29 -3.14
C ILE A 140 -18.19 16.32 -3.53
N ASP A 141 -19.33 16.27 -2.98
CA ASP A 141 -20.34 17.27 -3.32
C ASP A 141 -20.83 17.98 -2.14
#